data_af4ae7cab2f595deb09a44fc95630fd6
#
_entry.id   af4ae7cab2f595deb09a44fc95630fd6
#
_cell.length_a   1.000
_cell.length_b   1.000
_cell.length_c   1.000
_cell.angle_alpha   90.00
_cell.angle_beta   90.00
_cell.angle_gamma   90.00
#
_symmetry.space_group_name_H-M   'P 1'
#
loop_
_entity.id
_entity.type
_entity.pdbx_description
1 polymer ?
#
loop_
_entity_poly.entity_id
_entity_poly.type
_entity_poly.pdbx_seq_one_letter_code
_entity_poly.pdbx_strand_id
1 'polypeptide(L)'
;MNVSAHSLRVARPLRRFIPNATRSSTQINQRWRRCYANEASKPKHEDNPKRAQRASGSYTSVFATLALSAAIGWAFHEYSSDGKSTTSKPGEFVRYTLVGKEEVSSTCSIFTLKPATGTSIDTAELYEKRTISSVQFKQPQLQIARAYTILPPIEGQDPQELRFLIRKERNGEVSGYLHRLQLGAEIEVRGPSVDYVLPEKIGKVMFLAGGTGIAPAIQIASKVDGNADLHILWACRQREDCAGGVCDTVSPHTSWGWNLFGWFGGSASSFERAHGTTAASSEPNAVILQLDALKQKQAGALKTDYFVDEEGSVVQPKTITALLQQSAAKADNLSDPAERLLIVSGPDGFVNHWAGPKQWVGGREVQGPLGGVLSALDLHGYKVIKL
;
A
#
# COMPACT_ATOMS: atom_id res chain seq x y z
N MET A 1 -13.91 -34.35 65.73
CA MET A 1 -13.65 -35.80 65.49
C MET A 1 -13.33 -35.98 64.00
N ASN A 2 -12.18 -36.57 63.74
CA ASN A 2 -11.62 -37.05 62.45
C ASN A 2 -11.34 -36.01 61.36
N VAL A 3 -10.15 -35.47 61.19
CA VAL A 3 -8.85 -35.98 60.72
C VAL A 3 -8.98 -36.94 59.51
N SER A 4 -8.59 -36.48 58.33
CA SER A 4 -7.80 -37.30 57.43
C SER A 4 -7.04 -36.44 56.41
N ALA A 5 -5.73 -36.63 56.49
CA ALA A 5 -4.70 -36.14 55.58
C ALA A 5 -4.63 -37.06 54.36
N HIS A 6 -4.02 -36.57 53.28
CA HIS A 6 -3.24 -37.21 52.25
C HIS A 6 -3.40 -36.46 50.94
N SER A 7 -2.43 -36.16 50.15
CA SER A 7 -1.10 -36.72 49.91
C SER A 7 -0.42 -35.79 48.89
N LEU A 8 0.78 -35.36 49.22
CA LEU A 8 1.70 -34.73 48.30
C LEU A 8 2.15 -35.72 47.21
N ARG A 9 1.94 -35.41 45.94
CA ARG A 9 2.64 -36.09 44.83
C ARG A 9 3.67 -35.13 44.24
N VAL A 10 4.92 -35.52 44.47
CA VAL A 10 6.14 -34.97 43.90
C VAL A 10 6.16 -35.20 42.41
N ALA A 11 6.25 -34.15 41.59
CA ALA A 11 6.49 -34.23 40.18
C ALA A 11 7.96 -34.39 39.86
N ARG A 12 8.30 -35.43 39.11
CA ARG A 12 9.66 -35.72 38.61
C ARG A 12 10.01 -34.75 37.46
N PRO A 13 11.30 -34.33 37.31
CA PRO A 13 11.76 -33.47 36.23
C PRO A 13 11.91 -34.27 34.92
N LEU A 14 11.36 -33.74 33.85
CA LEU A 14 11.54 -34.23 32.48
C LEU A 14 12.96 -33.90 32.00
N ARG A 15 13.70 -34.93 31.64
CA ARG A 15 15.02 -34.86 30.98
C ARG A 15 14.92 -34.17 29.63
N ARG A 16 15.76 -33.14 29.44
CA ARG A 16 16.07 -32.57 28.12
C ARG A 16 16.84 -33.60 27.30
N PHE A 17 16.29 -33.97 26.15
CA PHE A 17 17.03 -34.62 25.06
C PHE A 17 17.70 -33.55 24.24
N ILE A 18 19.01 -33.58 24.14
CA ILE A 18 19.85 -32.86 23.20
C ILE A 18 20.27 -33.88 22.15
N PRO A 19 19.98 -33.72 20.87
CA PRO A 19 20.66 -34.47 19.84
C PRO A 19 21.90 -33.71 19.38
N ASN A 20 23.09 -34.22 19.67
CA ASN A 20 24.30 -33.91 18.95
C ASN A 20 24.18 -34.39 17.50
N ALA A 21 24.40 -33.49 16.57
CA ALA A 21 24.73 -33.82 15.20
C ALA A 21 25.77 -32.85 14.66
N THR A 22 27.03 -33.12 14.98
CA THR A 22 28.16 -32.71 14.15
C THR A 22 28.21 -33.60 12.92
N ARG A 23 27.98 -32.99 11.73
CA ARG A 23 28.52 -33.50 10.46
C ARG A 23 28.70 -32.38 9.45
N SER A 24 29.99 -31.97 9.34
CA SER A 24 30.72 -31.81 8.07
C SER A 24 30.09 -30.94 6.97
N SER A 25 30.37 -29.65 7.05
CA SER A 25 30.31 -28.69 5.94
C SER A 25 31.59 -28.74 5.10
N THR A 26 31.78 -29.73 4.24
CA THR A 26 32.95 -29.80 3.34
C THR A 26 32.62 -30.50 2.02
N GLN A 27 31.55 -30.07 1.31
CA GLN A 27 31.34 -30.55 -0.06
C GLN A 27 30.48 -29.64 -0.95
N ILE A 28 30.43 -28.32 -0.75
CA ILE A 28 29.74 -27.39 -1.69
C ILE A 28 30.67 -26.33 -2.29
N ASN A 29 31.98 -26.55 -2.29
CA ASN A 29 32.92 -25.53 -2.80
C ASN A 29 33.84 -26.03 -3.94
N GLN A 30 33.44 -27.04 -4.72
CA GLN A 30 34.25 -27.53 -5.83
C GLN A 30 33.59 -27.44 -7.22
N ARG A 31 32.50 -26.69 -7.42
CA ARG A 31 31.88 -26.59 -8.76
C ARG A 31 32.01 -25.23 -9.43
N TRP A 32 32.74 -24.26 -8.87
CA TRP A 32 32.93 -22.92 -9.45
C TRP A 32 34.37 -22.58 -9.85
N ARG A 33 35.28 -23.58 -9.97
CA ARG A 33 36.66 -23.36 -10.36
C ARG A 33 37.06 -24.05 -11.68
N ARG A 34 36.18 -24.14 -12.67
CA ARG A 34 36.51 -24.77 -13.97
C ARG A 34 36.07 -23.94 -15.17
N CYS A 35 36.25 -22.64 -15.17
CA CYS A 35 36.02 -21.81 -16.36
C CYS A 35 37.06 -20.72 -16.64
N TYR A 36 38.25 -20.77 -16.07
CA TYR A 36 39.33 -19.85 -16.44
C TYR A 36 40.67 -20.57 -16.43
N ALA A 37 40.91 -21.38 -17.45
CA ALA A 37 42.26 -21.80 -17.86
C ALA A 37 42.21 -22.40 -19.26
N ASN A 38 42.30 -21.54 -20.24
CA ASN A 38 42.89 -21.88 -21.56
C ASN A 38 43.03 -20.58 -22.35
N GLU A 39 44.20 -20.04 -22.31
CA GLU A 39 44.74 -19.27 -23.43
C GLU A 39 46.21 -18.97 -23.21
N ALA A 40 47.02 -19.69 -23.92
CA ALA A 40 48.34 -19.24 -24.32
C ALA A 40 48.79 -20.05 -25.54
N SER A 41 48.51 -19.58 -26.71
CA SER A 41 49.29 -19.93 -27.89
C SER A 41 49.45 -18.70 -28.77
N LYS A 42 50.65 -18.14 -28.76
CA LYS A 42 51.14 -17.13 -29.70
C LYS A 42 51.44 -17.75 -31.04
N PRO A 43 51.06 -17.15 -32.18
CA PRO A 43 51.71 -17.47 -33.45
C PRO A 43 52.93 -16.57 -33.68
N LYS A 44 53.92 -17.19 -34.30
CA LYS A 44 55.24 -16.63 -34.67
C LYS A 44 55.10 -15.57 -35.75
N HIS A 45 55.94 -14.55 -35.63
CA HIS A 45 56.24 -13.50 -36.57
C HIS A 45 56.99 -14.12 -37.76
N GLU A 46 56.53 -13.87 -38.98
CA GLU A 46 57.27 -13.99 -40.19
C GLU A 46 57.43 -12.60 -40.82
N ASP A 47 58.71 -12.15 -40.89
CA ASP A 47 59.12 -10.90 -41.50
C ASP A 47 59.05 -11.01 -43.01
N ASN A 48 58.39 -10.08 -43.69
CA ASN A 48 58.58 -9.82 -45.11
C ASN A 48 58.59 -8.32 -45.40
N PRO A 49 59.69 -7.74 -45.85
CA PRO A 49 59.77 -6.28 -46.05
C PRO A 49 59.24 -5.93 -47.45
N LYS A 50 58.10 -5.30 -47.59
CA LYS A 50 57.64 -4.60 -48.78
C LYS A 50 57.52 -3.12 -48.58
N ARG A 51 58.50 -2.40 -49.00
CA ARG A 51 58.60 -1.08 -49.66
C ARG A 51 57.43 -0.13 -49.42
N ALA A 52 57.68 0.85 -48.58
CA ALA A 52 56.85 2.02 -48.38
C ALA A 52 56.68 2.87 -49.63
N GLN A 53 55.47 2.97 -50.16
CA GLN A 53 55.05 4.11 -50.97
C GLN A 53 54.42 5.20 -50.11
N ARG A 54 55.11 6.34 -50.08
CA ARG A 54 54.62 7.56 -49.48
C ARG A 54 53.39 8.06 -50.26
N ALA A 55 52.19 7.93 -49.73
CA ALA A 55 51.03 8.68 -50.19
C ALA A 55 50.92 9.93 -49.32
N SER A 56 51.13 11.12 -49.87
CA SER A 56 50.84 12.38 -49.28
C SER A 56 49.32 12.58 -49.30
N GLY A 57 48.62 12.06 -48.26
CA GLY A 57 47.19 12.32 -48.03
C GLY A 57 47.02 13.60 -47.26
N SER A 58 46.32 14.54 -47.85
CA SER A 58 45.97 15.83 -47.29
C SER A 58 45.25 15.63 -45.90
N TYR A 59 45.77 16.23 -44.86
CA TYR A 59 45.16 16.25 -43.50
C TYR A 59 43.75 16.81 -43.49
N THR A 60 43.30 17.51 -44.51
CA THR A 60 41.94 18.06 -44.65
C THR A 60 40.86 16.98 -44.70
N SER A 61 41.15 15.77 -45.22
CA SER A 61 40.16 14.67 -45.26
C SER A 61 39.96 14.01 -43.90
N VAL A 62 40.98 13.97 -43.04
CA VAL A 62 40.88 13.39 -41.68
C VAL A 62 40.05 14.29 -40.76
N PHE A 63 40.22 15.62 -40.87
CA PHE A 63 39.40 16.56 -40.10
C PHE A 63 37.94 16.60 -40.55
N ALA A 64 37.66 16.42 -41.84
CA ALA A 64 36.31 16.35 -42.38
C ALA A 64 35.56 15.08 -41.89
N THR A 65 36.23 13.93 -41.82
CA THR A 65 35.63 12.68 -41.29
C THR A 65 35.42 12.73 -39.80
N LEU A 66 36.33 13.35 -39.02
CA LEU A 66 36.13 13.55 -37.56
C LEU A 66 35.00 14.55 -37.25
N ALA A 67 34.90 15.63 -38.01
CA ALA A 67 33.81 16.58 -37.87
C ALA A 67 32.46 15.98 -38.22
N LEU A 68 32.40 15.15 -39.28
CA LEU A 68 31.16 14.47 -39.67
C LEU A 68 30.74 13.41 -38.65
N SER A 69 31.68 12.65 -38.08
CA SER A 69 31.40 11.66 -37.05
C SER A 69 30.96 12.33 -35.74
N ALA A 70 31.53 13.49 -35.37
CA ALA A 70 31.09 14.27 -34.23
C ALA A 70 29.68 14.87 -34.42
N ALA A 71 29.39 15.39 -35.62
CA ALA A 71 28.05 15.89 -35.97
C ALA A 71 27.01 14.78 -35.99
N ILE A 72 27.32 13.58 -36.53
CA ILE A 72 26.42 12.42 -36.48
C ILE A 72 26.26 11.94 -35.04
N GLY A 73 27.32 11.89 -34.24
CA GLY A 73 27.24 11.54 -32.82
C GLY A 73 26.39 12.51 -32.03
N TRP A 74 26.51 13.83 -32.28
CA TRP A 74 25.69 14.86 -31.65
C TRP A 74 24.22 14.80 -32.09
N ALA A 75 23.97 14.62 -33.40
CA ALA A 75 22.60 14.44 -33.92
C ALA A 75 21.95 13.13 -33.41
N PHE A 76 22.76 12.07 -33.24
CA PHE A 76 22.25 10.83 -32.63
C PHE A 76 21.98 10.99 -31.14
N HIS A 77 22.79 11.78 -30.43
CA HIS A 77 22.54 12.12 -29.03
C HIS A 77 21.27 12.97 -28.87
N GLU A 78 21.08 13.98 -29.72
CA GLU A 78 19.89 14.85 -29.72
C GLU A 78 18.63 14.03 -30.10
N TYR A 79 18.73 13.16 -31.11
CA TYR A 79 17.62 12.27 -31.53
C TYR A 79 17.31 11.19 -30.51
N SER A 80 18.30 10.73 -29.72
CA SER A 80 18.09 9.76 -28.63
C SER A 80 17.61 10.40 -27.34
N SER A 81 17.67 11.73 -27.23
CA SER A 81 17.17 12.47 -26.07
C SER A 81 15.70 12.88 -26.19
N ASP A 82 15.03 12.62 -27.33
CA ASP A 82 13.58 12.65 -27.41
C ASP A 82 13.03 11.53 -26.54
N GLY A 83 12.63 11.91 -25.33
CA GLY A 83 12.23 11.05 -24.23
C GLY A 83 11.01 10.17 -24.56
N LYS A 84 11.23 9.11 -25.31
CA LYS A 84 10.29 7.98 -25.30
C LYS A 84 10.36 7.38 -23.91
N SER A 85 9.41 7.72 -23.06
CA SER A 85 9.15 7.06 -21.81
C SER A 85 9.12 5.54 -22.09
N THR A 86 10.13 4.84 -21.62
CA THR A 86 10.19 3.38 -21.76
C THR A 86 9.47 2.80 -20.56
N THR A 87 8.41 2.04 -20.78
CA THR A 87 7.71 1.32 -19.71
C THR A 87 8.65 0.29 -19.09
N SER A 88 8.68 0.23 -17.76
CA SER A 88 9.49 -0.72 -17.01
C SER A 88 9.08 -2.17 -17.30
N LYS A 89 10.06 -3.08 -17.33
CA LYS A 89 9.76 -4.51 -17.45
C LYS A 89 9.14 -5.03 -16.16
N PRO A 90 8.20 -5.99 -16.25
CA PRO A 90 7.61 -6.61 -15.07
C PRO A 90 8.71 -7.18 -14.14
N GLY A 91 8.65 -6.79 -12.86
CA GLY A 91 9.59 -7.27 -11.84
C GLY A 91 10.91 -6.51 -11.72
N GLU A 92 11.17 -5.54 -12.56
CA GLU A 92 12.35 -4.67 -12.49
C GLU A 92 12.14 -3.53 -11.49
N PHE A 93 13.19 -3.17 -10.74
CA PHE A 93 13.22 -1.97 -9.93
C PHE A 93 13.65 -0.79 -10.78
N VAL A 94 12.83 0.25 -10.80
CA VAL A 94 13.11 1.53 -11.48
C VAL A 94 13.30 2.64 -10.45
N ARG A 95 14.10 3.65 -10.80
CA ARG A 95 14.38 4.77 -9.90
C ARG A 95 13.37 5.88 -10.07
N TYR A 96 12.86 6.34 -8.94
CA TYR A 96 12.01 7.50 -8.82
C TYR A 96 12.64 8.52 -7.88
N THR A 97 12.43 9.79 -8.15
CA THR A 97 12.86 10.90 -7.30
C THR A 97 11.71 11.31 -6.39
N LEU A 98 11.98 11.49 -5.12
CA LEU A 98 11.04 12.08 -4.15
C LEU A 98 10.90 13.57 -4.42
N VAL A 99 9.78 13.99 -5.00
CA VAL A 99 9.51 15.40 -5.36
C VAL A 99 8.59 16.11 -4.37
N GLY A 100 7.82 15.36 -3.58
CA GLY A 100 6.92 15.90 -2.56
C GLY A 100 6.84 15.01 -1.33
N LYS A 101 6.72 15.64 -0.17
CA LYS A 101 6.46 14.98 1.11
C LYS A 101 5.58 15.89 1.94
N GLU A 102 4.31 15.54 2.02
CA GLU A 102 3.27 16.29 2.71
C GLU A 102 2.89 15.56 4.00
N GLU A 103 2.97 16.24 5.12
CA GLU A 103 2.59 15.69 6.43
C GLU A 103 1.06 15.64 6.54
N VAL A 104 0.53 14.47 6.87
CA VAL A 104 -0.90 14.22 7.13
C VAL A 104 -1.16 14.18 8.62
N SER A 105 -0.26 13.54 9.37
CA SER A 105 -0.24 13.47 10.82
C SER A 105 1.19 13.31 11.32
N SER A 106 1.41 13.35 12.62
CA SER A 106 2.73 13.15 13.24
C SER A 106 3.43 11.86 12.81
N THR A 107 2.67 10.87 12.34
CA THR A 107 3.18 9.56 11.91
C THR A 107 2.94 9.23 10.44
N CYS A 108 2.08 9.97 9.74
CA CYS A 108 1.72 9.71 8.35
C CYS A 108 2.11 10.87 7.43
N SER A 109 2.62 10.54 6.25
CA SER A 109 2.87 11.52 5.19
C SER A 109 2.47 10.97 3.82
N ILE A 110 2.09 11.88 2.92
CA ILE A 110 1.93 11.57 1.49
C ILE A 110 3.26 11.83 0.81
N PHE A 111 3.77 10.81 0.14
CA PHE A 111 5.00 10.87 -0.66
C PHE A 111 4.62 10.98 -2.12
N THR A 112 5.17 11.97 -2.82
CA THR A 112 5.00 12.16 -4.26
C THR A 112 6.32 11.85 -4.97
N LEU A 113 6.27 10.92 -5.92
CA LEU A 113 7.42 10.42 -6.65
C LEU A 113 7.27 10.70 -8.13
N LYS A 114 8.37 11.07 -8.78
CA LYS A 114 8.48 11.26 -10.23
C LYS A 114 9.57 10.36 -10.80
N PRO A 115 9.42 9.77 -12.02
CA PRO A 115 10.49 9.00 -12.64
C PRO A 115 11.81 9.77 -12.69
N ALA A 116 12.91 9.17 -12.22
CA ALA A 116 14.23 9.79 -12.20
C ALA A 116 14.89 9.80 -13.59
N THR A 117 14.57 8.81 -14.43
CA THR A 117 15.07 8.63 -15.80
C THR A 117 13.90 8.23 -16.68
N GLY A 118 14.08 8.23 -18.02
CA GLY A 118 13.02 7.97 -19.00
C GLY A 118 12.27 6.62 -18.89
N THR A 119 12.54 5.81 -17.86
CA THR A 119 11.80 4.58 -17.57
C THR A 119 10.80 4.83 -16.44
N SER A 120 9.52 4.60 -16.70
CA SER A 120 8.44 4.80 -15.72
C SER A 120 7.52 3.59 -15.65
N ILE A 121 6.76 3.52 -14.57
CA ILE A 121 5.59 2.63 -14.47
C ILE A 121 4.49 3.24 -15.34
N ASP A 122 3.75 2.39 -16.08
CA ASP A 122 2.61 2.85 -16.89
C ASP A 122 1.48 3.33 -15.96
N THR A 123 1.37 4.64 -15.85
CA THR A 123 0.36 5.29 -15.01
C THR A 123 -1.01 5.33 -15.65
N ALA A 124 -1.10 5.43 -16.99
CA ALA A 124 -2.36 5.46 -17.71
C ALA A 124 -3.09 4.13 -17.52
N GLU A 125 -2.41 3.01 -17.81
CA GLU A 125 -2.96 1.68 -17.60
C GLU A 125 -3.37 1.44 -16.13
N LEU A 126 -2.59 1.96 -15.18
CA LEU A 126 -2.85 1.83 -13.75
C LEU A 126 -4.15 2.50 -13.31
N TYR A 127 -4.44 3.70 -13.83
CA TYR A 127 -5.60 4.48 -13.41
C TYR A 127 -6.87 4.12 -14.20
N GLU A 128 -6.73 3.69 -15.44
CA GLU A 128 -7.87 3.28 -16.29
C GLU A 128 -8.43 1.89 -15.91
N LYS A 129 -7.58 0.96 -15.51
CA LYS A 129 -8.01 -0.39 -15.13
C LYS A 129 -8.83 -0.39 -13.85
N ARG A 130 -9.86 -1.24 -13.81
CA ARG A 130 -10.65 -1.52 -12.60
C ARG A 130 -9.90 -2.46 -11.65
N THR A 131 -8.70 -2.04 -11.23
CA THR A 131 -7.82 -2.83 -10.35
C THR A 131 -7.40 -2.00 -9.14
N ILE A 132 -7.23 -2.65 -8.01
CA ILE A 132 -6.51 -2.09 -6.86
C ILE A 132 -5.06 -2.48 -7.02
N SER A 133 -4.17 -1.51 -6.96
CA SER A 133 -2.77 -1.71 -7.30
C SER A 133 -1.84 -1.07 -6.29
N SER A 134 -0.71 -1.71 -6.11
CA SER A 134 0.37 -1.25 -5.25
C SER A 134 1.71 -1.29 -5.99
N VAL A 135 2.72 -0.63 -5.43
CA VAL A 135 4.11 -0.78 -5.83
C VAL A 135 4.96 -1.12 -4.62
N GLN A 136 6.09 -1.77 -4.87
CA GLN A 136 7.05 -2.12 -3.84
C GLN A 136 8.17 -1.10 -3.78
N PHE A 137 8.43 -0.58 -2.59
CA PHE A 137 9.57 0.28 -2.28
C PHE A 137 10.67 -0.54 -1.67
N LYS A 138 11.90 -0.35 -2.13
CA LYS A 138 13.08 -1.07 -1.66
C LYS A 138 13.89 -0.24 -0.68
N GLN A 139 14.23 -0.85 0.43
CA GLN A 139 15.25 -0.35 1.34
C GLN A 139 16.60 -0.95 0.91
N PRO A 140 17.55 -0.14 0.39
CA PRO A 140 18.70 -0.67 -0.33
C PRO A 140 19.73 -1.38 0.56
N GLN A 141 19.94 -0.97 1.82
CA GLN A 141 20.93 -1.59 2.70
C GLN A 141 20.49 -2.98 3.17
N LEU A 142 19.20 -3.17 3.47
CA LEU A 142 18.65 -4.45 3.93
C LEU A 142 18.13 -5.34 2.80
N GLN A 143 18.05 -4.81 1.57
CA GLN A 143 17.52 -5.51 0.40
C GLN A 143 16.07 -6.02 0.62
N ILE A 144 15.29 -5.33 1.43
CA ILE A 144 13.89 -5.64 1.69
C ILE A 144 12.99 -4.65 0.95
N ALA A 145 11.81 -5.14 0.53
CA ALA A 145 10.79 -4.31 -0.10
C ALA A 145 9.44 -4.45 0.61
N ARG A 146 8.63 -3.38 0.57
CA ARG A 146 7.26 -3.37 1.09
C ARG A 146 6.34 -2.75 0.05
N ALA A 147 5.14 -3.32 -0.07
CA ALA A 147 4.11 -2.80 -0.94
C ALA A 147 3.40 -1.62 -0.31
N TYR A 148 3.09 -0.62 -1.13
CA TYR A 148 2.29 0.55 -0.78
C TYR A 148 1.27 0.82 -1.88
N THR A 149 0.03 1.01 -1.50
CA THR A 149 -1.05 1.30 -2.43
C THR A 149 -0.88 2.68 -3.05
N ILE A 150 -1.07 2.77 -4.36
CA ILE A 150 -0.98 4.03 -5.09
C ILE A 150 -2.25 4.84 -4.85
N LEU A 151 -2.12 6.10 -4.46
CA LEU A 151 -3.26 7.01 -4.39
C LEU A 151 -3.67 7.46 -5.79
N PRO A 152 -4.97 7.64 -6.06
CA PRO A 152 -5.43 8.25 -7.29
C PRO A 152 -4.85 9.67 -7.45
N PRO A 153 -4.66 10.14 -8.71
CA PRO A 153 -4.21 11.50 -8.96
C PRO A 153 -5.23 12.51 -8.44
N ILE A 154 -4.73 13.67 -8.03
CA ILE A 154 -5.55 14.84 -7.72
C ILE A 154 -5.54 15.80 -8.91
N GLU A 155 -6.46 16.74 -8.91
CA GLU A 155 -6.56 17.75 -9.97
C GLU A 155 -5.27 18.57 -10.05
N GLY A 156 -4.76 18.76 -11.27
CA GLY A 156 -3.52 19.50 -11.53
C GLY A 156 -2.21 18.71 -11.27
N GLN A 157 -2.28 17.45 -10.86
CA GLN A 157 -1.10 16.60 -10.68
C GLN A 157 -0.49 16.20 -12.04
N ASP A 158 0.85 16.16 -12.11
CA ASP A 158 1.56 15.59 -13.27
C ASP A 158 1.18 14.10 -13.43
N PRO A 159 0.70 13.68 -14.60
CA PRO A 159 0.30 12.28 -14.84
C PRO A 159 1.40 11.25 -14.57
N GLN A 160 2.68 11.64 -14.60
CA GLN A 160 3.80 10.75 -14.31
C GLN A 160 4.10 10.60 -12.81
N GLU A 161 3.48 11.42 -11.98
CA GLU A 161 3.70 11.37 -10.54
C GLU A 161 2.86 10.28 -9.89
N LEU A 162 3.49 9.57 -8.95
CA LEU A 162 2.84 8.58 -8.10
C LEU A 162 2.77 9.10 -6.67
N ARG A 163 1.62 8.97 -6.03
CA ARG A 163 1.40 9.39 -4.63
C ARG A 163 1.09 8.20 -3.74
N PHE A 164 1.60 8.25 -2.50
CA PHE A 164 1.48 7.17 -1.53
C PHE A 164 1.27 7.72 -0.14
N LEU A 165 0.27 7.19 0.58
CA LEU A 165 0.09 7.45 2.01
C LEU A 165 0.92 6.44 2.81
N ILE A 166 1.96 6.90 3.48
CA ILE A 166 2.91 6.04 4.20
C ILE A 166 2.97 6.45 5.67
N ARG A 167 2.67 5.49 6.56
CA ARG A 167 2.86 5.63 8.00
C ARG A 167 4.29 5.24 8.37
N LYS A 168 4.91 6.03 9.23
CA LYS A 168 6.17 5.70 9.89
C LYS A 168 5.90 4.68 11.00
N GLU A 169 6.03 3.40 10.67
CA GLU A 169 5.84 2.34 11.65
C GLU A 169 6.97 2.33 12.68
N ARG A 170 6.61 2.06 13.94
CA ARG A 170 7.59 1.86 15.00
C ARG A 170 8.39 0.60 14.69
N ASN A 171 9.69 0.71 14.48
CA ASN A 171 10.59 -0.37 14.04
C ASN A 171 10.36 -0.82 12.57
N GLY A 172 9.67 -0.04 11.75
CA GLY A 172 9.51 -0.31 10.33
C GLY A 172 10.76 0.09 9.55
N GLU A 173 11.49 -0.90 9.01
CA GLU A 173 12.75 -0.66 8.30
C GLU A 173 12.53 0.16 7.02
N VAL A 174 11.54 -0.20 6.21
CA VAL A 174 11.24 0.50 4.95
C VAL A 174 10.57 1.84 5.22
N SER A 175 9.50 1.88 6.02
CA SER A 175 8.80 3.12 6.34
C SER A 175 9.71 4.12 7.07
N GLY A 176 10.52 3.65 8.03
CA GLY A 176 11.50 4.46 8.72
C GLY A 176 12.59 5.00 7.79
N TYR A 177 13.04 4.21 6.80
CA TYR A 177 13.96 4.67 5.76
C TYR A 177 13.33 5.79 4.93
N LEU A 178 12.12 5.56 4.38
CA LEU A 178 11.41 6.54 3.54
C LEU A 178 11.19 7.87 4.27
N HIS A 179 10.77 7.83 5.52
CA HIS A 179 10.53 9.05 6.31
C HIS A 179 11.82 9.86 6.61
N ARG A 180 13.02 9.26 6.52
CA ARG A 180 14.30 9.97 6.66
C ARG A 180 14.79 10.63 5.37
N LEU A 181 14.21 10.25 4.21
CA LEU A 181 14.62 10.80 2.93
C LEU A 181 14.24 12.28 2.82
N GLN A 182 15.11 13.02 2.17
CA GLN A 182 14.91 14.42 1.80
C GLN A 182 14.37 14.50 0.37
N LEU A 183 13.74 15.63 0.03
CA LEU A 183 13.35 15.91 -1.36
C LEU A 183 14.57 15.81 -2.29
N GLY A 184 14.37 15.26 -3.47
CA GLY A 184 15.42 14.97 -4.44
C GLY A 184 16.11 13.62 -4.25
N ALA A 185 15.83 12.87 -3.17
CA ALA A 185 16.38 11.53 -2.98
C ALA A 185 15.78 10.53 -4.00
N GLU A 186 16.61 9.61 -4.46
CA GLU A 186 16.18 8.52 -5.34
C GLU A 186 15.70 7.32 -4.51
N ILE A 187 14.62 6.70 -5.00
CA ILE A 187 13.98 5.52 -4.41
C ILE A 187 13.81 4.47 -5.50
N GLU A 188 14.19 3.24 -5.21
CA GLU A 188 13.92 2.09 -6.09
C GLU A 188 12.51 1.57 -5.85
N VAL A 189 11.68 1.58 -6.90
CA VAL A 189 10.30 1.06 -6.87
C VAL A 189 10.09 0.00 -7.93
N ARG A 190 9.21 -0.94 -7.66
CA ARG A 190 8.87 -2.06 -8.57
C ARG A 190 7.36 -2.25 -8.61
N GLY A 191 6.81 -2.43 -9.80
CA GLY A 191 5.39 -2.67 -10.00
C GLY A 191 4.88 -2.07 -11.32
N PRO A 192 3.58 -1.84 -11.45
CA PRO A 192 2.54 -2.09 -10.44
C PRO A 192 2.27 -3.58 -10.22
N SER A 193 1.81 -3.91 -9.02
CA SER A 193 1.23 -5.21 -8.69
C SER A 193 -0.27 -5.05 -8.55
N VAL A 194 -1.04 -5.97 -9.13
CA VAL A 194 -2.51 -5.99 -8.99
C VAL A 194 -2.85 -6.75 -7.71
N ASP A 195 -3.41 -6.06 -6.72
CA ASP A 195 -3.82 -6.65 -5.45
C ASP A 195 -5.24 -7.23 -5.55
N TYR A 196 -6.12 -6.57 -6.31
CA TYR A 196 -7.47 -7.05 -6.57
C TYR A 196 -8.04 -6.48 -7.89
N VAL A 197 -8.83 -7.31 -8.59
CA VAL A 197 -9.57 -6.90 -9.80
C VAL A 197 -11.03 -6.67 -9.41
N LEU A 198 -11.52 -5.46 -9.59
CA LEU A 198 -12.90 -5.09 -9.31
C LEU A 198 -13.85 -5.73 -10.33
N PRO A 199 -14.99 -6.30 -9.89
CA PRO A 199 -16.02 -6.81 -10.79
C PRO A 199 -16.53 -5.74 -11.76
N GLU A 200 -17.05 -6.16 -12.90
CA GLU A 200 -17.63 -5.22 -13.89
C GLU A 200 -18.82 -4.46 -13.31
N LYS A 201 -19.70 -5.18 -12.61
CA LYS A 201 -20.90 -4.59 -11.99
C LYS A 201 -20.79 -4.69 -10.48
N ILE A 202 -20.67 -3.53 -9.85
CA ILE A 202 -20.66 -3.41 -8.39
C ILE A 202 -21.91 -2.63 -7.99
N GLY A 203 -22.73 -3.23 -7.12
CA GLY A 203 -23.89 -2.55 -6.58
C GLY A 203 -23.55 -1.84 -5.27
N LYS A 204 -22.80 -2.50 -4.39
CA LYS A 204 -22.45 -1.95 -3.07
C LYS A 204 -21.06 -2.36 -2.64
N VAL A 205 -20.36 -1.43 -1.99
CA VAL A 205 -19.09 -1.68 -1.33
C VAL A 205 -19.17 -1.17 0.11
N MET A 206 -18.95 -2.04 1.06
CA MET A 206 -18.62 -1.67 2.43
C MET A 206 -17.13 -1.86 2.63
N PHE A 207 -16.43 -0.82 3.07
CA PHE A 207 -14.99 -0.84 3.22
C PHE A 207 -14.60 -0.59 4.68
N LEU A 208 -13.95 -1.57 5.31
CA LEU A 208 -13.34 -1.42 6.63
C LEU A 208 -11.87 -1.04 6.46
N ALA A 209 -11.53 0.20 6.72
CA ALA A 209 -10.17 0.73 6.60
C ALA A 209 -9.53 0.90 7.98
N GLY A 210 -8.36 0.33 8.21
CA GLY A 210 -7.52 0.55 9.39
C GLY A 210 -6.31 1.42 9.07
N GLY A 211 -6.20 2.62 9.63
CA GLY A 211 -5.08 3.54 9.40
C GLY A 211 -4.85 3.80 7.91
N THR A 212 -3.62 3.50 7.39
CA THR A 212 -3.29 3.68 5.97
C THR A 212 -4.02 2.73 5.01
N GLY A 213 -4.78 1.76 5.55
CA GLY A 213 -5.73 0.97 4.76
C GLY A 213 -6.83 1.78 4.08
N ILE A 214 -6.91 3.09 4.35
CA ILE A 214 -7.75 4.03 3.60
C ILE A 214 -7.28 4.22 2.15
N ALA A 215 -6.01 4.03 1.83
CA ALA A 215 -5.48 4.24 0.48
C ALA A 215 -6.15 3.36 -0.59
N PRO A 216 -6.32 2.03 -0.42
CA PRO A 216 -7.10 1.23 -1.36
C PRO A 216 -8.59 1.61 -1.39
N ALA A 217 -9.19 2.12 -0.30
CA ALA A 217 -10.56 2.61 -0.32
C ALA A 217 -10.70 3.84 -1.22
N ILE A 218 -9.76 4.78 -1.16
CA ILE A 218 -9.68 5.95 -2.05
C ILE A 218 -9.49 5.50 -3.51
N GLN A 219 -8.66 4.49 -3.74
CA GLN A 219 -8.46 3.92 -5.08
C GLN A 219 -9.77 3.35 -5.65
N ILE A 220 -10.52 2.59 -4.84
CA ILE A 220 -11.84 2.07 -5.24
C ILE A 220 -12.81 3.22 -5.50
N ALA A 221 -12.88 4.19 -4.59
CA ALA A 221 -13.77 5.34 -4.74
C ALA A 221 -13.50 6.11 -6.04
N SER A 222 -12.26 6.16 -6.51
CA SER A 222 -11.92 6.81 -7.79
C SER A 222 -12.34 6.01 -9.04
N LYS A 223 -12.59 4.70 -8.91
CA LYS A 223 -12.82 3.74 -10.03
C LYS A 223 -14.24 3.20 -10.09
N VAL A 224 -15.01 3.37 -9.02
CA VAL A 224 -16.41 2.97 -8.95
C VAL A 224 -17.26 4.14 -9.40
N ASP A 225 -18.11 3.89 -10.42
CA ASP A 225 -19.04 4.87 -10.92
C ASP A 225 -20.07 5.22 -9.84
N GLY A 226 -20.60 6.44 -9.85
CA GLY A 226 -21.58 6.93 -8.88
C GLY A 226 -22.88 6.12 -8.75
N ASN A 227 -23.02 5.04 -9.54
CA ASN A 227 -24.12 4.09 -9.47
C ASN A 227 -23.96 3.02 -8.36
N ALA A 228 -22.76 2.88 -7.78
CA ALA A 228 -22.51 1.93 -6.70
C ALA A 228 -22.44 2.67 -5.35
N ASP A 229 -23.20 2.20 -4.37
CA ASP A 229 -23.11 2.72 -3.01
C ASP A 229 -21.78 2.28 -2.37
N LEU A 230 -20.90 3.22 -2.04
CA LEU A 230 -19.65 2.97 -1.33
C LEU A 230 -19.70 3.57 0.08
N HIS A 231 -19.54 2.74 1.09
CA HIS A 231 -19.51 3.15 2.48
C HIS A 231 -18.18 2.77 3.13
N ILE A 232 -17.39 3.75 3.52
CA ILE A 232 -16.08 3.57 4.16
C ILE A 232 -16.24 3.76 5.67
N LEU A 233 -15.84 2.75 6.45
CA LEU A 233 -15.69 2.83 7.91
C LEU A 233 -14.17 2.92 8.18
N TRP A 234 -13.69 4.12 8.51
CA TRP A 234 -12.26 4.36 8.68
C TRP A 234 -11.88 4.43 10.14
N ALA A 235 -11.14 3.42 10.63
CA ALA A 235 -10.61 3.34 11.97
C ALA A 235 -9.19 3.92 12.04
N CYS A 236 -8.99 4.92 12.89
CA CYS A 236 -7.72 5.61 13.14
C CYS A 236 -7.37 5.48 14.62
N ARG A 237 -6.06 5.54 14.93
CA ARG A 237 -5.63 5.59 16.34
C ARG A 237 -5.79 6.98 16.92
N GLN A 238 -5.49 8.00 16.14
CA GLN A 238 -5.47 9.40 16.54
C GLN A 238 -6.31 10.24 15.58
N ARG A 239 -6.94 11.29 16.11
CA ARG A 239 -7.77 12.21 15.32
C ARG A 239 -6.97 12.91 14.22
N GLU A 240 -5.70 13.19 14.45
CA GLU A 240 -4.84 13.83 13.46
C GLU A 240 -4.76 13.04 12.14
N ASP A 241 -4.88 11.70 12.16
CA ASP A 241 -4.87 10.87 10.94
C ASP A 241 -6.07 11.19 10.02
N CYS A 242 -7.19 11.64 10.60
CA CYS A 242 -8.41 12.01 9.88
C CYS A 242 -8.90 13.42 10.26
N ALA A 243 -7.96 14.34 10.49
CA ALA A 243 -8.26 15.73 10.86
C ALA A 243 -9.21 16.37 9.84
N GLY A 244 -10.26 17.06 10.34
CA GLY A 244 -11.32 17.67 9.53
C GLY A 244 -12.40 16.70 9.03
N GLY A 245 -12.25 15.38 9.23
CA GLY A 245 -13.24 14.39 8.80
C GLY A 245 -14.51 14.41 9.64
N VAL A 246 -15.68 14.47 8.96
CA VAL A 246 -17.01 14.45 9.57
C VAL A 246 -17.76 13.20 9.10
N CYS A 247 -18.36 12.46 10.07
CA CYS A 247 -19.14 11.26 9.75
C CYS A 247 -20.39 11.59 8.95
N ASP A 248 -20.67 10.80 7.92
CA ASP A 248 -21.87 10.98 7.08
C ASP A 248 -23.10 10.25 7.63
N THR A 249 -22.94 9.17 8.42
CA THR A 249 -24.07 8.35 8.87
C THR A 249 -24.06 8.09 10.37
N VAL A 250 -22.91 7.89 10.99
CA VAL A 250 -22.80 7.58 12.42
C VAL A 250 -22.57 8.87 13.20
N SER A 251 -23.56 9.25 14.02
CA SER A 251 -23.36 10.34 14.98
C SER A 251 -22.37 9.86 16.05
N PRO A 252 -21.23 10.54 16.28
CA PRO A 252 -20.20 10.08 17.21
C PRO A 252 -20.62 10.03 18.68
N HIS A 253 -21.85 10.44 19.01
CA HIS A 253 -22.37 10.56 20.38
C HIS A 253 -23.41 9.51 20.74
N THR A 254 -23.02 8.24 20.79
CA THR A 254 -23.53 7.31 21.76
C THR A 254 -22.41 6.92 22.71
N SER A 255 -21.93 7.89 23.50
CA SER A 255 -21.24 7.56 24.72
C SER A 255 -22.25 6.75 25.55
N TRP A 256 -21.96 5.48 25.76
CA TRP A 256 -22.62 4.69 26.77
C TRP A 256 -22.27 5.29 28.14
N GLY A 257 -23.00 6.37 28.52
CA GLY A 257 -23.12 6.76 29.89
C GLY A 257 -23.73 5.58 30.60
N TRP A 258 -23.00 5.01 31.52
CA TRP A 258 -23.54 4.17 32.58
C TRP A 258 -24.54 4.99 33.38
N ASN A 259 -25.79 5.08 32.95
CA ASN A 259 -26.88 5.54 33.75
C ASN A 259 -27.26 4.46 34.78
N LEU A 260 -26.40 4.25 35.78
CA LEU A 260 -26.65 3.42 36.95
C LEU A 260 -27.36 4.18 38.07
N PHE A 261 -27.89 5.39 37.79
CA PHE A 261 -28.65 6.17 38.75
C PHE A 261 -29.94 6.73 38.14
N GLY A 262 -30.82 5.83 37.73
CA GLY A 262 -32.19 6.18 37.31
C GLY A 262 -33.22 5.81 38.35
N TRP A 263 -33.05 6.17 39.65
CA TRP A 263 -34.10 6.05 40.66
C TRP A 263 -33.97 7.12 41.74
N PHE A 264 -33.96 8.37 41.38
CA PHE A 264 -34.40 9.44 42.28
C PHE A 264 -34.94 10.58 41.41
N GLY A 265 -36.27 10.80 41.52
CA GLY A 265 -36.95 11.95 40.92
C GLY A 265 -36.38 13.26 41.47
N GLY A 266 -36.05 14.17 40.61
CA GLY A 266 -35.60 15.51 40.91
C GLY A 266 -35.74 16.38 39.67
N SER A 267 -36.52 17.44 39.79
CA SER A 267 -36.92 18.46 38.83
C SER A 267 -35.85 18.89 37.85
N ALA A 268 -36.28 19.05 36.60
CA ALA A 268 -35.56 19.70 35.53
C ALA A 268 -35.14 21.13 35.95
N SER A 269 -33.86 21.33 36.17
CA SER A 269 -33.24 22.63 36.08
C SER A 269 -32.19 22.56 34.95
N SER A 270 -32.37 23.49 34.04
CA SER A 270 -31.48 23.79 32.90
C SER A 270 -30.00 23.72 33.26
N PHE A 271 -29.35 22.59 32.91
CA PHE A 271 -27.92 22.56 32.88
C PHE A 271 -27.48 22.87 31.45
N GLU A 272 -27.01 24.08 31.30
CA GLU A 272 -26.43 24.62 30.09
C GLU A 272 -25.35 23.72 29.52
N ARG A 273 -25.47 23.48 28.27
CA ARG A 273 -24.59 22.87 27.33
C ARG A 273 -23.21 23.50 27.40
N ALA A 274 -22.31 22.91 28.16
CA ALA A 274 -20.89 23.23 28.12
C ALA A 274 -20.10 21.94 27.96
N HIS A 275 -20.16 21.35 26.76
CA HIS A 275 -19.05 20.56 26.22
C HIS A 275 -19.07 20.79 24.71
N GLY A 276 -18.31 21.83 24.37
CA GLY A 276 -18.02 22.21 22.99
C GLY A 276 -17.42 21.05 22.21
N THR A 277 -18.02 20.84 21.14
CA THR A 277 -17.59 20.25 19.90
C THR A 277 -16.17 20.71 19.57
N THR A 278 -15.15 20.00 20.02
CA THR A 278 -13.75 20.25 19.61
C THR A 278 -13.38 19.52 18.31
N ALA A 279 -14.34 18.84 17.68
CA ALA A 279 -14.10 18.12 16.43
C ALA A 279 -14.24 18.98 15.15
N ALA A 280 -14.66 20.25 15.26
CA ALA A 280 -15.02 21.09 14.12
C ALA A 280 -14.01 22.21 13.78
N SER A 281 -12.81 22.24 14.38
CA SER A 281 -11.87 23.37 14.18
C SER A 281 -10.51 23.02 13.62
N SER A 282 -10.23 21.75 13.30
CA SER A 282 -8.99 21.41 12.61
C SER A 282 -9.20 21.48 11.10
N GLU A 283 -8.28 22.14 10.41
CA GLU A 283 -8.27 22.16 8.94
C GLU A 283 -8.21 20.72 8.39
N PRO A 284 -8.99 20.40 7.34
CA PRO A 284 -8.96 19.08 6.71
C PRO A 284 -7.56 18.75 6.19
N ASN A 285 -7.03 17.58 6.55
CA ASN A 285 -5.77 17.12 5.99
C ASN A 285 -5.95 16.64 4.53
N ALA A 286 -4.84 16.43 3.82
CA ALA A 286 -4.84 16.09 2.39
C ALA A 286 -5.65 14.82 2.04
N VAL A 287 -5.74 13.86 2.96
CA VAL A 287 -6.54 12.63 2.75
C VAL A 287 -8.04 12.95 2.81
N ILE A 288 -8.45 13.78 3.77
CA ILE A 288 -9.84 14.23 3.89
C ILE A 288 -10.24 15.08 2.69
N LEU A 289 -9.40 16.03 2.26
CA LEU A 289 -9.64 16.81 1.06
C LEU A 289 -9.83 15.94 -0.18
N GLN A 290 -9.05 14.89 -0.33
CA GLN A 290 -9.18 13.95 -1.45
C GLN A 290 -10.48 13.13 -1.35
N LEU A 291 -10.88 12.68 -0.16
CA LEU A 291 -12.16 12.00 0.06
C LEU A 291 -13.35 12.92 -0.24
N ASP A 292 -13.31 14.18 0.20
CA ASP A 292 -14.38 15.15 -0.03
C ASP A 292 -14.52 15.51 -1.52
N ALA A 293 -13.42 15.62 -2.25
CA ALA A 293 -13.43 15.78 -3.70
C ALA A 293 -14.08 14.58 -4.41
N LEU A 294 -13.83 13.35 -3.92
CA LEU A 294 -14.47 12.14 -4.46
C LEU A 294 -15.97 12.09 -4.10
N LYS A 295 -16.36 12.49 -2.89
CA LYS A 295 -17.78 12.60 -2.49
C LYS A 295 -18.55 13.56 -3.39
N GLN A 296 -17.95 14.71 -3.72
CA GLN A 296 -18.56 15.67 -4.64
C GLN A 296 -18.77 15.09 -6.05
N LYS A 297 -17.79 14.34 -6.56
CA LYS A 297 -17.88 13.68 -7.88
C LYS A 297 -18.96 12.58 -7.92
N GLN A 298 -19.19 11.89 -6.79
CA GLN A 298 -20.10 10.74 -6.73
C GLN A 298 -21.52 11.07 -6.25
N ALA A 299 -21.88 12.35 -6.15
CA ALA A 299 -23.24 12.83 -5.85
C ALA A 299 -23.91 12.11 -4.64
N GLY A 300 -23.14 11.81 -3.57
CA GLY A 300 -23.65 11.20 -2.35
C GLY A 300 -23.66 9.66 -2.33
N ALA A 301 -23.16 8.99 -3.37
CA ALA A 301 -22.97 7.54 -3.38
C ALA A 301 -21.79 7.09 -2.48
N LEU A 302 -20.85 8.00 -2.21
CA LEU A 302 -19.72 7.76 -1.28
C LEU A 302 -20.05 8.34 0.10
N LYS A 303 -19.99 7.48 1.12
CA LYS A 303 -20.10 7.84 2.52
C LYS A 303 -18.87 7.41 3.30
N THR A 304 -18.50 8.20 4.31
CA THR A 304 -17.35 7.90 5.17
C THR A 304 -17.71 8.16 6.62
N ASP A 305 -17.50 7.17 7.49
CA ASP A 305 -17.61 7.33 8.94
C ASP A 305 -16.25 7.09 9.59
N TYR A 306 -15.90 7.88 10.57
CA TYR A 306 -14.61 7.91 11.23
C TYR A 306 -14.73 7.34 12.65
N PHE A 307 -13.81 6.44 12.99
CA PHE A 307 -13.71 5.84 14.32
C PHE A 307 -12.29 6.07 14.83
N VAL A 308 -12.18 6.73 15.98
CA VAL A 308 -10.90 7.19 16.53
C VAL A 308 -10.68 6.60 17.91
N ASP A 309 -9.66 5.76 18.04
CA ASP A 309 -9.38 5.01 19.28
C ASP A 309 -9.16 5.94 20.47
N GLU A 310 -8.42 7.04 20.31
CA GLU A 310 -8.16 8.01 21.39
C GLU A 310 -9.43 8.73 21.88
N GLU A 311 -10.48 8.78 21.05
CA GLU A 311 -11.79 9.33 21.41
C GLU A 311 -12.74 8.25 21.95
N GLY A 312 -12.28 7.00 22.05
CA GLY A 312 -13.08 5.87 22.49
C GLY A 312 -14.13 5.41 21.48
N SER A 313 -14.07 5.91 20.22
CA SER A 313 -14.96 5.47 19.16
C SER A 313 -14.32 4.32 18.39
N VAL A 314 -14.99 3.17 18.37
CA VAL A 314 -14.51 1.96 17.68
C VAL A 314 -15.59 1.37 16.78
N VAL A 315 -15.18 0.78 15.66
CA VAL A 315 -16.11 0.02 14.81
C VAL A 315 -16.63 -1.18 15.60
N GLN A 316 -17.95 -1.30 15.71
CA GLN A 316 -18.58 -2.40 16.45
C GLN A 316 -19.23 -3.39 15.47
N PRO A 317 -19.27 -4.70 15.80
CA PRO A 317 -19.94 -5.71 14.98
C PRO A 317 -21.41 -5.34 14.70
N LYS A 318 -22.14 -4.81 15.71
CA LYS A 318 -23.51 -4.34 15.54
C LYS A 318 -23.67 -3.22 14.51
N THR A 319 -22.71 -2.31 14.41
CA THR A 319 -22.69 -1.25 13.38
C THR A 319 -22.64 -1.84 12.00
N ILE A 320 -21.74 -2.82 11.79
CA ILE A 320 -21.61 -3.53 10.51
C ILE A 320 -22.92 -4.26 10.20
N THR A 321 -23.47 -5.03 11.15
CA THR A 321 -24.72 -5.77 10.96
C THR A 321 -25.87 -4.82 10.56
N ALA A 322 -26.03 -3.69 11.25
CA ALA A 322 -27.08 -2.71 10.94
C ALA A 322 -26.93 -2.14 9.53
N LEU A 323 -25.70 -1.81 9.10
CA LEU A 323 -25.42 -1.31 7.77
C LEU A 323 -25.65 -2.36 6.68
N LEU A 324 -25.31 -3.63 6.93
CA LEU A 324 -25.56 -4.75 6.02
C LEU A 324 -27.05 -4.98 5.84
N GLN A 325 -27.84 -5.01 6.94
CA GLN A 325 -29.30 -5.16 6.94
C GLN A 325 -30.01 -4.02 6.22
N GLN A 326 -29.61 -2.76 6.50
CA GLN A 326 -30.15 -1.59 5.80
C GLN A 326 -29.89 -1.67 4.29
N SER A 327 -28.74 -2.23 3.92
CA SER A 327 -28.37 -2.45 2.52
C SER A 327 -29.18 -3.58 1.87
N ALA A 328 -29.48 -4.65 2.61
CA ALA A 328 -30.30 -5.77 2.13
C ALA A 328 -31.73 -5.33 1.82
N ALA A 329 -32.36 -4.59 2.73
CA ALA A 329 -33.73 -4.09 2.58
C ALA A 329 -33.95 -3.19 1.35
N LYS A 330 -32.90 -2.51 0.88
CA LYS A 330 -32.96 -1.68 -0.35
C LYS A 330 -32.78 -2.49 -1.64
N ALA A 331 -32.28 -3.72 -1.54
CA ALA A 331 -31.85 -4.48 -2.70
C ALA A 331 -32.94 -5.38 -3.31
N ASP A 332 -34.04 -5.66 -2.59
CA ASP A 332 -35.12 -6.52 -3.06
C ASP A 332 -35.87 -5.97 -4.29
N ASN A 333 -35.57 -4.72 -4.70
CA ASN A 333 -36.17 -4.07 -5.85
C ASN A 333 -35.25 -4.00 -7.11
N LEU A 334 -34.02 -4.53 -7.07
CA LEU A 334 -33.08 -4.50 -8.21
C LEU A 334 -32.97 -5.90 -8.81
N SER A 335 -33.44 -6.05 -10.03
CA SER A 335 -33.37 -7.26 -10.85
C SER A 335 -31.98 -7.57 -11.44
N ASP A 336 -30.95 -6.80 -11.13
CA ASP A 336 -29.60 -6.97 -11.71
C ASP A 336 -28.61 -7.59 -10.67
N PRO A 337 -27.88 -8.66 -11.04
CA PRO A 337 -26.94 -9.36 -10.14
C PRO A 337 -25.63 -8.58 -9.96
N ALA A 338 -25.72 -7.35 -9.47
CA ALA A 338 -24.51 -6.58 -9.14
C ALA A 338 -23.84 -7.12 -7.86
N GLU A 339 -22.52 -7.28 -7.90
CA GLU A 339 -21.78 -7.82 -6.76
C GLU A 339 -21.79 -6.86 -5.57
N ARG A 340 -21.84 -7.44 -4.35
CA ARG A 340 -21.70 -6.72 -3.09
C ARG A 340 -20.38 -7.09 -2.46
N LEU A 341 -19.55 -6.10 -2.18
CA LEU A 341 -18.20 -6.31 -1.65
C LEU A 341 -18.09 -5.77 -0.23
N LEU A 342 -17.55 -6.58 0.69
CA LEU A 342 -17.07 -6.15 1.99
C LEU A 342 -15.56 -6.28 1.99
N ILE A 343 -14.86 -5.15 1.98
CA ILE A 343 -13.40 -5.11 1.83
C ILE A 343 -12.78 -4.69 3.16
N VAL A 344 -11.75 -5.41 3.58
CA VAL A 344 -11.00 -5.11 4.81
C VAL A 344 -9.55 -4.84 4.44
N SER A 345 -9.04 -3.68 4.81
CA SER A 345 -7.66 -3.28 4.57
C SER A 345 -7.07 -2.54 5.76
N GLY A 346 -5.80 -2.77 6.02
CA GLY A 346 -5.07 -2.17 7.13
C GLY A 346 -3.91 -3.03 7.60
N PRO A 347 -3.36 -2.74 8.79
CA PRO A 347 -2.34 -3.59 9.40
C PRO A 347 -2.83 -5.03 9.60
N ASP A 348 -1.92 -6.00 9.57
CA ASP A 348 -2.25 -7.43 9.71
C ASP A 348 -3.17 -7.72 10.90
N GLY A 349 -2.92 -7.08 12.05
CA GLY A 349 -3.77 -7.23 13.24
C GLY A 349 -5.21 -6.79 13.02
N PHE A 350 -5.43 -5.73 12.24
CA PHE A 350 -6.76 -5.23 11.89
C PHE A 350 -7.47 -6.18 10.93
N VAL A 351 -6.78 -6.63 9.88
CA VAL A 351 -7.33 -7.60 8.91
C VAL A 351 -7.65 -8.92 9.59
N ASN A 352 -6.74 -9.42 10.43
CA ASN A 352 -6.94 -10.67 11.18
C ASN A 352 -8.12 -10.59 12.15
N HIS A 353 -8.27 -9.47 12.86
CA HIS A 353 -9.39 -9.25 13.78
C HIS A 353 -10.75 -9.30 13.04
N TRP A 354 -10.85 -8.62 11.89
CA TRP A 354 -12.12 -8.52 11.18
C TRP A 354 -12.42 -9.73 10.29
N ALA A 355 -11.45 -10.16 9.46
CA ALA A 355 -11.69 -11.13 8.38
C ALA A 355 -10.85 -12.42 8.51
N GLY A 356 -9.98 -12.51 9.51
CA GLY A 356 -9.02 -13.59 9.64
C GLY A 356 -7.78 -13.42 8.74
N PRO A 357 -6.72 -14.22 8.97
CA PRO A 357 -5.46 -14.07 8.26
C PRO A 357 -5.56 -14.39 6.78
N LYS A 358 -4.71 -13.74 5.98
CA LYS A 358 -4.37 -14.21 4.65
C LYS A 358 -3.46 -15.43 4.75
N GLN A 359 -3.35 -16.19 3.68
CA GLN A 359 -2.53 -17.41 3.63
C GLN A 359 -1.47 -17.33 2.54
N TRP A 360 -0.37 -18.03 2.72
CA TRP A 360 0.66 -18.19 1.70
C TRP A 360 0.54 -19.57 1.06
N VAL A 361 0.27 -19.63 -0.24
CA VAL A 361 0.16 -20.88 -1.00
C VAL A 361 1.01 -20.76 -2.26
N GLY A 362 1.95 -21.68 -2.44
CA GLY A 362 2.82 -21.67 -3.63
C GLY A 362 3.67 -20.40 -3.79
N GLY A 363 4.09 -19.77 -2.68
CA GLY A 363 4.86 -18.54 -2.70
C GLY A 363 4.08 -17.27 -3.03
N ARG A 364 2.75 -17.34 -3.02
CA ARG A 364 1.85 -16.21 -3.24
C ARG A 364 0.90 -16.03 -2.06
N GLU A 365 0.60 -14.79 -1.73
CA GLU A 365 -0.42 -14.45 -0.75
C GLU A 365 -1.80 -14.63 -1.37
N VAL A 366 -2.68 -15.35 -0.66
CA VAL A 366 -4.07 -15.63 -1.06
C VAL A 366 -5.02 -15.22 0.07
N GLN A 367 -6.30 -15.05 -0.26
CA GLN A 367 -7.32 -14.55 0.66
C GLN A 367 -7.46 -15.38 1.96
N GLY A 368 -7.20 -16.70 1.92
CA GLY A 368 -7.47 -17.59 3.04
C GLY A 368 -8.96 -17.69 3.39
N PRO A 369 -9.35 -18.56 4.35
CA PRO A 369 -10.72 -18.69 4.79
C PRO A 369 -11.19 -17.43 5.51
N LEU A 370 -12.49 -17.15 5.46
CA LEU A 370 -13.11 -16.13 6.28
C LEU A 370 -13.01 -16.51 7.75
N GLY A 371 -12.50 -15.59 8.56
CA GLY A 371 -12.34 -15.72 10.00
C GLY A 371 -12.68 -14.41 10.71
N GLY A 372 -12.16 -14.25 11.92
CA GLY A 372 -12.37 -13.05 12.72
C GLY A 372 -13.85 -12.74 13.01
N VAL A 373 -14.13 -11.48 13.29
CA VAL A 373 -15.49 -11.02 13.65
C VAL A 373 -16.50 -11.26 12.54
N LEU A 374 -16.11 -11.04 11.28
CA LEU A 374 -17.01 -11.16 10.13
C LEU A 374 -17.50 -12.60 9.89
N SER A 375 -16.75 -13.62 10.34
CA SER A 375 -17.18 -15.03 10.21
C SER A 375 -18.40 -15.37 11.05
N ALA A 376 -18.71 -14.58 12.09
CA ALA A 376 -19.85 -14.77 12.98
C ALA A 376 -21.07 -13.93 12.59
N LEU A 377 -20.96 -13.10 11.54
CA LEU A 377 -22.04 -12.19 11.10
C LEU A 377 -22.75 -12.78 9.87
N ASP A 378 -24.06 -12.49 9.75
CA ASP A 378 -24.77 -12.69 8.48
C ASP A 378 -24.37 -11.59 7.51
N LEU A 379 -23.66 -11.94 6.46
CA LEU A 379 -23.11 -11.01 5.48
C LEU A 379 -24.08 -10.65 4.35
N HIS A 380 -25.30 -11.20 4.36
CA HIS A 380 -26.36 -10.87 3.39
C HIS A 380 -25.87 -10.85 1.92
N GLY A 381 -25.05 -11.83 1.53
CA GLY A 381 -24.53 -11.98 0.16
C GLY A 381 -23.33 -11.11 -0.19
N TYR A 382 -22.71 -10.41 0.78
CA TYR A 382 -21.46 -9.72 0.55
C TYR A 382 -20.28 -10.69 0.43
N LYS A 383 -19.46 -10.49 -0.59
CA LYS A 383 -18.18 -11.18 -0.77
C LYS A 383 -17.09 -10.46 0.01
N VAL A 384 -16.42 -11.15 0.92
CA VAL A 384 -15.34 -10.56 1.74
C VAL A 384 -14.02 -10.64 1.01
N ILE A 385 -13.32 -9.49 0.96
CA ILE A 385 -11.99 -9.34 0.35
C ILE A 385 -11.04 -8.75 1.40
N LYS A 386 -9.86 -9.33 1.54
CA LYS A 386 -8.76 -8.87 2.41
C LYS A 386 -7.68 -8.24 1.53
N LEU A 387 -7.34 -6.98 1.81
CA LEU A 387 -6.30 -6.23 1.11
C LEU A 387 -5.11 -5.97 2.02
#